data_462cef794d41cc490f0cfb57d5ee4964
#
_entry.id   462cef794d41cc490f0cfb57d5ee4964
#
_cell.length_a   1.000
_cell.length_b   1.000
_cell.length_c   1.000
_cell.angle_alpha   90.00
_cell.angle_beta   90.00
_cell.angle_gamma   90.00
#
_symmetry.space_group_name_H-M   'P 1'
#
loop_
_entity.id
_entity.type
_entity.pdbx_description
1 polymer ?
#
loop_
_entity_poly.entity_id
_entity_poly.type
_entity_poly.pdbx_seq_one_letter_code
_entity_poly.pdbx_strand_id
1 'polypeptide(L)' 'MSQVKKQIPLRVSAELYKELNAWAEQDFRSVNGQIEYLLTECVKQHKKTGKYIPDFADKDD' A
#
# COMPACT_ATOMS: atom_id res chain seq x y z
N MET A 1 18.64 4.62 5.04
CA MET A 1 18.22 3.81 4.63
C MET A 1 17.91 3.81 3.37
N SER A 2 18.17 3.15 2.71
CA SER A 2 17.85 3.21 1.53
C SER A 2 16.81 2.35 1.21
N GLN A 3 15.86 2.75 0.60
CA GLN A 3 14.84 1.96 0.29
C GLN A 3 14.79 1.84 -1.13
N VAL A 4 14.86 0.70 -1.65
CA VAL A 4 14.76 0.43 -3.05
C VAL A 4 13.33 0.14 -3.32
N LYS A 5 12.66 0.97 -4.07
CA LYS A 5 11.28 0.73 -4.37
C LYS A 5 11.16 -0.17 -5.56
N LYS A 6 10.27 -1.14 -5.48
CA LYS A 6 10.04 -2.03 -6.57
C LYS A 6 8.84 -1.56 -7.34
N GLN A 7 8.84 -1.81 -8.61
CA GLN A 7 7.71 -1.44 -9.42
C GLN A 7 6.74 -2.59 -9.52
N ILE A 8 5.51 -2.32 -9.27
CA ILE A 8 4.48 -3.35 -9.33
C ILE A 8 3.40 -2.89 -10.25
N PRO A 9 3.08 -3.64 -11.27
CA PRO A 9 1.98 -3.27 -12.15
C PRO A 9 0.66 -3.52 -11.46
N LEU A 10 0.07 -2.49 -10.91
CA LEU A 10 -1.17 -2.62 -10.19
C LEU A 10 -2.31 -2.18 -11.06
N ARG A 11 -3.30 -3.04 -11.23
CA ARG A 11 -4.45 -2.72 -12.02
C ARG A 11 -5.66 -2.63 -11.13
N VAL A 12 -6.41 -1.57 -11.25
CA VAL A 12 -7.63 -1.40 -10.47
C VAL A 12 -8.74 -0.97 -11.40
N SER A 13 -9.95 -1.11 -10.95
CA SER A 13 -11.08 -0.71 -11.78
C SER A 13 -11.09 0.80 -11.91
N ALA A 14 -11.76 1.28 -12.93
CA ALA A 14 -11.86 2.72 -13.14
C ALA A 14 -12.56 3.39 -11.98
N GLU A 15 -13.55 2.74 -11.43
CA GLU A 15 -14.25 3.30 -10.30
C GLU A 15 -13.36 3.41 -9.08
N LEU A 16 -12.60 2.39 -8.80
CA LEU A 16 -11.69 2.43 -7.67
C LEU A 16 -10.62 3.49 -7.89
N TYR A 17 -10.16 3.62 -9.11
CA TYR A 17 -9.14 4.61 -9.40
C TYR A 17 -9.69 6.02 -9.12
N LYS A 18 -10.92 6.27 -9.49
CA LYS A 18 -11.53 7.58 -9.25
C LYS A 18 -11.61 7.86 -7.77
N GLU A 19 -11.99 6.87 -7.00
CA GLU A 19 -12.11 7.06 -5.56
C GLU A 19 -10.73 7.33 -4.94
N LEU A 20 -9.75 6.58 -5.38
CA LEU A 20 -8.42 6.76 -4.86
C LEU A 20 -7.86 8.14 -5.22
N ASN A 21 -8.14 8.56 -6.43
CA ASN A 21 -7.65 9.85 -6.87
C ASN A 21 -8.29 10.98 -6.06
N ALA A 22 -9.57 10.89 -5.81
CA ALA A 22 -10.27 11.90 -5.03
C ALA A 22 -9.73 11.93 -3.60
N TRP A 23 -9.48 10.76 -3.04
CA TRP A 23 -8.97 10.66 -1.70
C TRP A 23 -7.57 11.24 -1.62
N ALA A 24 -6.75 10.91 -2.61
CA ALA A 24 -5.38 11.41 -2.63
C ALA A 24 -5.38 12.94 -2.68
N GLU A 25 -6.29 13.51 -3.44
CA GLU A 25 -6.37 14.94 -3.51
C GLU A 25 -6.74 15.54 -2.17
N GLN A 26 -7.62 14.91 -1.46
CA GLN A 26 -8.02 15.40 -0.16
C GLN A 26 -6.86 15.36 0.82
N ASP A 27 -5.99 14.39 0.66
CA ASP A 27 -4.84 14.25 1.55
C ASP A 27 -3.60 14.93 0.99
N PHE A 28 -3.74 15.64 -0.11
CA PHE A 28 -2.61 16.32 -0.73
C PHE A 28 -1.49 15.36 -1.09
N ARG A 29 -1.86 14.22 -1.65
CA ARG A 29 -0.89 13.24 -2.09
C ARG A 29 -1.13 12.88 -3.52
N SER A 30 -0.15 12.28 -4.16
CA SER A 30 -0.38 11.73 -5.47
C SER A 30 -1.13 10.42 -5.30
N VAL A 31 -1.77 9.96 -6.34
CA VAL A 31 -2.52 8.72 -6.25
C VAL A 31 -1.58 7.55 -5.96
N ASN A 32 -0.37 7.57 -6.52
CA ASN A 32 0.58 6.51 -6.23
C ASN A 32 1.00 6.55 -4.76
N GLY A 33 1.24 7.73 -4.24
CA GLY A 33 1.60 7.87 -2.84
C GLY A 33 0.48 7.43 -1.93
N GLN A 34 -0.76 7.72 -2.31
CA GLN A 34 -1.89 7.33 -1.51
C GLN A 34 -2.03 5.82 -1.48
N ILE A 35 -1.83 5.17 -2.62
CA ILE A 35 -1.91 3.72 -2.68
C ILE A 35 -0.83 3.09 -1.81
N GLU A 36 0.37 3.60 -1.90
CA GLU A 36 1.45 3.06 -1.11
C GLU A 36 1.16 3.23 0.38
N TYR A 37 0.66 4.38 0.76
CA TYR A 37 0.33 4.63 2.15
C TYR A 37 -0.75 3.66 2.64
N LEU A 38 -1.79 3.49 1.85
CA LEU A 38 -2.88 2.61 2.26
C LEU A 38 -2.42 1.16 2.38
N LEU A 39 -1.62 0.71 1.44
CA LEU A 39 -1.13 -0.65 1.51
C LEU A 39 -0.22 -0.83 2.71
N THR A 40 0.59 0.15 3.00
CA THR A 40 1.47 0.08 4.15
C THR A 40 0.68 -0.05 5.43
N GLU A 41 -0.38 0.75 5.55
CA GLU A 41 -1.22 0.69 6.74
C GLU A 41 -1.94 -0.64 6.85
N CYS A 42 -2.39 -1.17 5.72
CA CYS A 42 -3.07 -2.46 5.74
C CYS A 42 -2.13 -3.57 6.16
N VAL A 43 -0.90 -3.52 5.70
CA VAL A 43 0.07 -4.54 6.06
C VAL A 43 0.39 -4.44 7.56
N LYS A 44 0.51 -3.24 8.07
CA LYS A 44 0.77 -3.07 9.48
C LYS A 44 -0.36 -3.64 10.32
N GLN A 45 -1.58 -3.39 9.91
CA GLN A 45 -2.71 -3.92 10.63
C GLN A 45 -2.72 -5.45 10.58
N HIS A 46 -2.40 -5.99 9.44
CA HIS A 46 -2.38 -7.42 9.27
C HIS A 46 -1.36 -8.05 10.20
N LYS A 47 -0.19 -7.48 10.28
CA LYS A 47 0.84 -8.00 11.15
C LYS A 47 0.45 -7.88 12.61
N LYS A 48 -0.21 -6.78 12.96
CA LYS A 48 -0.58 -6.59 14.31
C LYS A 48 -1.57 -7.61 14.78
N THR A 49 -2.49 -8.03 13.91
CA THR A 49 -3.49 -9.00 14.31
C THR A 49 -2.91 -10.39 14.38
N GLY A 50 -1.76 -10.60 13.75
CA GLY A 50 -1.15 -11.91 13.79
C GLY A 50 -1.87 -12.95 13.00
N LYS A 51 -2.77 -12.58 12.12
CA LYS A 51 -3.51 -13.56 11.40
C LYS A 51 -2.75 -14.23 10.30
N TYR A 52 -1.85 -13.54 9.70
CA TYR A 52 -1.12 -14.14 8.59
C TYR A 52 0.26 -13.56 8.54
N ILE A 53 1.25 -14.38 8.47
CA ILE A 53 2.62 -13.93 8.37
C ILE A 53 3.25 -14.65 7.21
N PRO A 54 3.52 -13.95 6.13
CA PRO A 54 4.11 -14.59 4.95
C PRO A 54 5.49 -15.10 5.26
N ASP A 55 5.82 -16.24 4.70
CA ASP A 55 7.12 -16.82 4.92
C ASP A 55 8.22 -15.87 4.58
N PHE A 56 8.10 -15.17 3.47
CA PHE A 56 9.20 -14.32 3.09
C PHE A 56 9.29 -13.11 4.00
N ALA A 57 8.23 -12.76 4.69
CA ALA A 57 8.28 -11.63 5.55
C ALA A 57 9.01 -11.89 6.81
N ASP A 58 8.96 -13.11 7.25
CA ASP A 58 9.63 -13.42 8.42
C ASP A 58 11.02 -13.22 8.32
N LYS A 59 11.61 -13.46 7.23
CA LYS A 59 12.99 -13.40 7.16
C LYS A 59 13.47 -12.07 7.13
N ASP A 60 12.71 -11.17 6.87
CA ASP A 60 13.15 -9.91 6.87
C ASP A 60 13.20 -9.25 7.97
N ASP A 61 12.86 -9.41 8.51
CA ASP A 61 12.91 -8.72 9.47
C ASP A 61 13.32 -8.51 10.01
#